data_374bcc2f77269cb8aa088fafefd96094
#
_entry.id   374bcc2f77269cb8aa088fafefd96094
#
_cell.length_a   1.000
_cell.length_b   1.000
_cell.length_c   1.000
_cell.angle_alpha   90.00
_cell.angle_beta   90.00
_cell.angle_gamma   90.00
#
_symmetry.space_group_name_H-M   'P 1'
#
loop_
_entity.id
_entity.type
_entity.pdbx_description
1 polymer ?
#
loop_
_entity_poly.entity_id
_entity_poly.type
_entity_poly.pdbx_seq_one_letter_code
_entity_poly.pdbx_strand_id
1 'polypeptide(L)'
;MGPDFIWVGSEGNVSNRSVVKWHPDRKYYREGEGHWIDFRQVKVMMYLKRLTRETGCLRVIPGSHRMPFHKKLAQQEVDPDSMPFGVAGQDIPCAALETEPGDVILFNHCIWHGSFGGGTDRRYIALKFAAKPSAEYQLISLQLYTPKIFQPHEAFLNSDDDRVRELVQNLKHYADGRLA
;
A
#
# COMPACT_ATOMS: atom_id res chain seq x y z
N MET A 1 -3.31 -13.14 -8.90
CA MET A 1 -4.20 -13.01 -7.74
C MET A 1 -5.42 -13.84 -8.04
N GLY A 2 -5.98 -14.51 -7.03
CA GLY A 2 -7.19 -15.33 -7.22
C GLY A 2 -8.47 -14.51 -7.20
N PRO A 3 -9.63 -15.15 -7.37
CA PRO A 3 -10.95 -14.51 -7.45
C PRO A 3 -11.37 -13.74 -6.19
N ASP A 4 -10.60 -13.87 -5.11
CA ASP A 4 -10.89 -13.22 -3.82
C ASP A 4 -10.39 -11.79 -3.70
N PHE A 5 -9.73 -11.25 -4.72
CA PHE A 5 -9.19 -9.89 -4.71
C PHE A 5 -9.89 -9.01 -5.73
N ILE A 6 -10.00 -7.74 -5.38
CA ILE A 6 -10.47 -6.65 -6.23
C ILE A 6 -9.36 -5.63 -6.42
N TRP A 7 -9.33 -4.99 -7.59
CA TRP A 7 -8.42 -3.92 -7.92
C TRP A 7 -9.01 -2.59 -7.50
N VAL A 8 -8.43 -2.00 -6.49
CA VAL A 8 -9.01 -0.82 -5.82
C VAL A 8 -8.33 0.50 -6.15
N GLY A 9 -7.34 0.49 -6.98
CA GLY A 9 -6.72 1.73 -7.47
C GLY A 9 -5.38 1.52 -8.14
N SER A 10 -4.99 2.52 -8.91
CA SER A 10 -3.68 2.60 -9.54
C SER A 10 -3.17 4.03 -9.53
N GLU A 11 -1.86 4.17 -9.55
CA GLU A 11 -1.19 5.45 -9.72
C GLU A 11 0.11 5.26 -10.52
N GLY A 12 0.32 6.15 -11.49
CA GLY A 12 1.65 6.37 -12.08
C GLY A 12 2.28 7.57 -11.41
N ASN A 13 3.54 7.49 -11.04
CA ASN A 13 4.19 8.57 -10.33
C ASN A 13 5.62 8.81 -10.82
N VAL A 14 5.97 10.08 -10.91
CA VAL A 14 7.34 10.57 -11.02
C VAL A 14 7.64 11.33 -9.73
N SER A 15 8.30 10.69 -8.79
CA SER A 15 8.59 11.28 -7.49
C SER A 15 9.93 12.01 -7.51
N ASN A 16 9.89 13.28 -7.14
CA ASN A 16 11.08 14.12 -6.93
C ASN A 16 11.37 14.33 -5.43
N ARG A 17 10.79 13.50 -4.56
CA ARG A 17 11.03 13.56 -3.12
C ARG A 17 12.30 12.80 -2.77
N SER A 18 13.22 13.47 -2.09
CA SER A 18 14.43 12.85 -1.55
C SER A 18 14.12 11.91 -0.38
N VAL A 19 13.02 12.15 0.31
CA VAL A 19 12.59 11.37 1.47
C VAL A 19 11.10 11.06 1.36
N VAL A 20 10.74 9.81 1.56
CA VAL A 20 9.40 9.38 1.93
C VAL A 20 9.51 8.81 3.34
N LYS A 21 8.93 9.50 4.31
CA LYS A 21 9.00 9.15 5.74
C LYS A 21 8.46 7.75 5.99
N TRP A 22 8.91 7.14 7.08
CA TRP A 22 8.37 5.86 7.52
C TRP A 22 6.87 5.96 7.80
N HIS A 23 6.10 5.09 7.17
CA HIS A 23 4.67 4.99 7.36
C HIS A 23 4.17 3.62 6.88
N PRO A 24 3.07 3.11 7.39
CA PRO A 24 2.25 2.12 6.72
C PRO A 24 1.21 2.85 5.86
N ASP A 25 0.88 2.34 4.69
CA ASP A 25 -0.26 2.85 3.90
C ASP A 25 -1.57 2.70 4.68
N ARG A 26 -1.63 1.68 5.56
CA ARG A 26 -2.71 1.42 6.50
C ARG A 26 -2.16 1.33 7.92
N LYS A 27 -2.54 2.25 8.74
CA LYS A 27 -2.31 2.13 10.18
C LYS A 27 -3.28 1.09 10.74
N TYR A 28 -2.84 0.41 11.81
CA TYR A 28 -3.80 -0.37 12.56
C TYR A 28 -4.85 0.60 13.14
N TYR A 29 -5.93 0.11 13.37
CA TYR A 29 -7.12 0.37 14.04
C TYR A 29 -7.09 1.32 15.27
N ARG A 30 -8.10 2.18 15.37
CA ARG A 30 -8.54 2.77 16.64
C ARG A 30 -9.44 1.78 17.38
N GLU A 31 -9.32 1.73 18.69
CA GLU A 31 -10.15 0.89 19.55
C GLU A 31 -11.64 1.15 19.23
N GLY A 32 -12.40 0.09 18.88
CA GLY A 32 -13.79 0.19 18.44
C GLY A 32 -14.04 0.19 16.92
N GLU A 33 -13.03 0.32 16.03
CA GLU A 33 -13.23 0.49 14.59
C GLU A 33 -12.92 -0.74 13.71
N GLY A 34 -12.68 -1.92 14.29
CA GLY A 34 -12.40 -3.15 13.55
C GLY A 34 -10.91 -3.38 13.23
N HIS A 35 -10.54 -4.60 12.92
CA HIS A 35 -9.15 -5.02 12.74
C HIS A 35 -8.69 -4.85 11.29
N TRP A 36 -8.37 -3.64 10.87
CA TRP A 36 -7.93 -3.38 9.50
C TRP A 36 -6.67 -4.14 9.10
N ILE A 37 -5.85 -4.51 10.08
CA ILE A 37 -4.64 -5.30 9.84
C ILE A 37 -4.97 -6.71 9.35
N ASP A 38 -6.13 -7.24 9.71
CA ASP A 38 -6.62 -8.56 9.29
C ASP A 38 -7.27 -8.51 7.89
N PHE A 39 -7.59 -7.32 7.39
CA PHE A 39 -8.13 -7.14 6.06
C PHE A 39 -6.99 -7.11 5.04
N ARG A 40 -6.89 -8.17 4.25
CA ARG A 40 -5.80 -8.35 3.28
C ARG A 40 -5.83 -7.28 2.19
N GLN A 41 -4.83 -6.43 2.19
CA GLN A 41 -4.61 -5.41 1.16
C GLN A 41 -3.15 -5.47 0.71
N VAL A 42 -2.94 -5.41 -0.60
CA VAL A 42 -1.64 -5.59 -1.22
C VAL A 42 -1.37 -4.44 -2.18
N LYS A 43 -0.19 -3.86 -2.06
CA LYS A 43 0.35 -2.91 -3.02
C LYS A 43 1.35 -3.64 -3.91
N VAL A 44 1.21 -3.42 -5.20
CA VAL A 44 2.13 -3.89 -6.23
C VAL A 44 2.82 -2.67 -6.80
N MET A 45 4.13 -2.60 -6.69
CA MET A 45 4.92 -1.49 -7.25
C MET A 45 5.83 -2.02 -8.34
N MET A 46 5.70 -1.48 -9.52
CA MET A 46 6.56 -1.73 -10.67
C MET A 46 7.47 -0.53 -10.87
N TYR A 47 8.76 -0.72 -10.71
CA TYR A 47 9.74 0.34 -10.89
C TYR A 47 10.22 0.39 -12.34
N LEU A 48 10.32 1.62 -12.86
CA LEU A 48 10.71 1.91 -14.25
C LEU A 48 12.14 2.45 -14.33
N LYS A 49 12.85 2.47 -13.20
CA LYS A 49 14.21 2.97 -13.07
C LYS A 49 14.94 2.16 -12.02
N ARG A 50 16.25 1.97 -12.22
CA ARG A 50 17.12 1.40 -11.21
C ARG A 50 17.13 2.26 -9.95
N LEU A 51 16.91 1.64 -8.79
CA LEU A 51 16.97 2.29 -7.49
C LEU A 51 17.83 1.45 -6.55
N THR A 52 18.76 2.13 -5.90
CA THR A 52 19.60 1.56 -4.85
C THR A 52 19.26 2.17 -3.49
N ARG A 53 19.92 1.67 -2.45
CA ARG A 53 19.79 2.23 -1.10
C ARG A 53 20.09 3.73 -1.06
N GLU A 54 21.07 4.18 -1.85
CA GLU A 54 21.53 5.56 -1.93
C GLU A 54 20.63 6.44 -2.83
N THR A 55 19.94 5.82 -3.78
CA THR A 55 19.09 6.53 -4.76
C THR A 55 17.60 6.46 -4.45
N GLY A 56 17.23 5.97 -3.26
CA GLY A 56 15.86 6.02 -2.75
C GLY A 56 15.01 4.80 -3.11
N CYS A 57 15.59 3.61 -3.08
CA CYS A 57 14.79 2.37 -3.16
C CYS A 57 13.77 2.29 -2.02
N LEU A 58 12.77 1.45 -2.18
CA LEU A 58 11.83 1.15 -1.12
C LEU A 58 12.55 0.43 0.03
N ARG A 59 12.34 0.91 1.24
CA ARG A 59 12.81 0.27 2.47
C ARG A 59 11.61 -0.20 3.26
N VAL A 60 11.70 -1.38 3.85
CA VAL A 60 10.63 -1.97 4.65
C VAL A 60 11.18 -2.47 5.99
N ILE A 61 10.35 -2.42 7.04
CA ILE A 61 10.64 -3.08 8.31
C ILE A 61 9.99 -4.46 8.25
N PRO A 62 10.78 -5.54 8.10
CA PRO A 62 10.23 -6.89 7.96
C PRO A 62 9.35 -7.28 9.15
N GLY A 63 8.18 -7.89 8.87
CA GLY A 63 7.25 -8.32 9.92
C GLY A 63 6.40 -7.21 10.54
N SER A 64 6.64 -5.94 10.23
CA SER A 64 5.94 -4.79 10.82
C SER A 64 4.44 -4.70 10.51
N HIS A 65 3.95 -5.50 9.58
CA HIS A 65 2.52 -5.67 9.29
C HIS A 65 1.81 -6.65 10.23
N ARG A 66 2.51 -7.26 11.18
CA ARG A 66 1.96 -8.28 12.10
C ARG A 66 1.82 -7.72 13.51
N MET A 67 0.75 -8.15 14.19
CA MET A 67 0.60 -7.86 15.62
C MET A 67 1.51 -8.79 16.46
N PRO A 68 2.00 -8.37 17.62
CA PRO A 68 1.85 -7.04 18.22
C PRO A 68 2.87 -6.00 17.72
N PHE A 69 3.76 -6.36 16.79
CA PHE A 69 4.87 -5.51 16.36
C PHE A 69 4.37 -4.23 15.67
N HIS A 70 3.35 -4.34 14.83
CA HIS A 70 2.73 -3.19 14.18
C HIS A 70 2.25 -2.15 15.19
N LYS A 71 1.51 -2.61 16.23
CA LYS A 71 1.00 -1.75 17.31
C LYS A 71 2.15 -1.09 18.08
N LYS A 72 3.21 -1.84 18.39
CA LYS A 72 4.36 -1.30 19.12
C LYS A 72 5.05 -0.18 18.33
N LEU A 73 5.26 -0.36 17.02
CA LEU A 73 5.85 0.68 16.18
C LEU A 73 4.96 1.93 16.14
N ALA A 74 3.65 1.77 15.94
CA ALA A 74 2.73 2.89 15.90
C ALA A 74 2.67 3.67 17.23
N GLN A 75 2.85 2.99 18.38
CA GLN A 75 2.92 3.62 19.69
C GLN A 75 4.25 4.33 19.97
N GLN A 76 5.32 3.92 19.29
CA GLN A 76 6.66 4.49 19.42
C GLN A 76 6.95 5.61 18.43
N GLU A 77 6.00 5.94 17.56
CA GLU A 77 6.14 7.04 16.60
C GLU A 77 6.18 8.37 17.35
N VAL A 78 7.39 8.91 17.58
CA VAL A 78 7.62 10.12 18.41
C VAL A 78 7.68 11.36 17.53
N ASP A 79 8.52 11.35 16.51
CA ASP A 79 8.69 12.43 15.53
C ASP A 79 8.82 11.80 14.13
N PRO A 80 7.71 11.70 13.39
CA PRO A 80 7.73 11.08 12.07
C PRO A 80 8.59 11.84 11.06
N ASP A 81 8.97 13.08 11.38
CA ASP A 81 9.70 13.94 10.45
C ASP A 81 11.21 13.71 10.50
N SER A 82 11.75 13.47 11.67
CA SER A 82 13.20 13.35 11.85
C SER A 82 13.62 12.06 12.55
N MET A 83 12.93 11.69 13.63
CA MET A 83 13.29 10.55 14.48
C MET A 83 12.08 9.68 14.79
N PRO A 84 11.50 9.00 13.79
CA PRO A 84 10.21 8.31 13.92
C PRO A 84 10.17 7.23 15.00
N PHE A 85 11.31 6.63 15.33
CA PHE A 85 11.43 5.62 16.40
C PHE A 85 12.62 5.93 17.32
N GLY A 86 12.88 7.20 17.57
CA GLY A 86 14.00 7.63 18.41
C GLY A 86 15.36 7.60 17.72
N VAL A 87 15.41 7.28 16.42
CA VAL A 87 16.62 7.31 15.58
C VAL A 87 16.29 7.97 14.25
N ALA A 88 17.31 8.49 13.57
CA ALA A 88 17.11 9.10 12.27
C ALA A 88 16.49 8.10 11.28
N GLY A 89 15.52 8.54 10.49
CA GLY A 89 14.73 7.65 9.64
C GLY A 89 15.57 6.79 8.69
N GLN A 90 16.67 7.34 8.18
CA GLN A 90 17.61 6.62 7.31
C GLN A 90 18.41 5.52 8.02
N ASP A 91 18.53 5.59 9.34
CA ASP A 91 19.34 4.68 10.17
C ASP A 91 18.50 3.56 10.81
N ILE A 92 17.20 3.58 10.59
CA ILE A 92 16.29 2.52 11.08
C ILE A 92 16.67 1.19 10.43
N PRO A 93 16.86 0.11 11.22
CA PRO A 93 17.10 -1.22 10.70
C PRO A 93 15.98 -1.68 9.77
N CYS A 94 16.30 -1.97 8.53
CA CYS A 94 15.32 -2.28 7.48
C CYS A 94 15.92 -3.14 6.36
N ALA A 95 15.05 -3.76 5.58
CA ALA A 95 15.41 -4.32 4.30
C ALA A 95 15.31 -3.23 3.21
N ALA A 96 16.39 -2.98 2.50
CA ALA A 96 16.40 -2.14 1.30
C ALA A 96 16.08 -3.02 0.09
N LEU A 97 15.02 -2.67 -0.62
CA LEU A 97 14.55 -3.39 -1.79
C LEU A 97 15.04 -2.67 -3.04
N GLU A 98 16.29 -2.94 -3.39
CA GLU A 98 16.89 -2.39 -4.61
C GLU A 98 16.23 -3.00 -5.84
N THR A 99 16.09 -2.23 -6.91
CA THR A 99 15.35 -2.63 -8.12
C THR A 99 16.05 -2.22 -9.39
N GLU A 100 15.88 -3.04 -10.41
CA GLU A 100 16.13 -2.70 -11.80
C GLU A 100 14.81 -2.36 -12.52
N PRO A 101 14.87 -1.70 -13.70
CA PRO A 101 13.67 -1.42 -14.50
C PRO A 101 12.88 -2.69 -14.82
N GLY A 102 11.61 -2.71 -14.45
CA GLY A 102 10.72 -3.86 -14.65
C GLY A 102 10.55 -4.75 -13.42
N ASP A 103 11.36 -4.55 -12.38
CA ASP A 103 11.16 -5.26 -11.13
C ASP A 103 9.83 -4.89 -10.46
N VAL A 104 9.20 -5.89 -9.86
CA VAL A 104 7.90 -5.77 -9.20
C VAL A 104 8.03 -6.15 -7.73
N ILE A 105 7.64 -5.23 -6.85
CA ILE A 105 7.58 -5.46 -5.40
C ILE A 105 6.13 -5.58 -4.99
N LEU A 106 5.79 -6.67 -4.28
CA LEU A 106 4.49 -6.87 -3.66
C LEU A 106 4.63 -6.79 -2.14
N PHE A 107 3.80 -5.99 -1.51
CA PHE A 107 3.81 -5.88 -0.05
C PHE A 107 2.44 -5.58 0.54
N ASN A 108 2.27 -5.97 1.81
CA ASN A 108 1.06 -5.69 2.58
C ASN A 108 0.97 -4.20 2.91
N HIS A 109 -0.20 -3.58 2.77
CA HIS A 109 -0.41 -2.16 3.04
C HIS A 109 -0.11 -1.74 4.48
N CYS A 110 -0.12 -2.68 5.43
CA CYS A 110 0.21 -2.41 6.83
C CYS A 110 1.72 -2.48 7.13
N ILE A 111 2.57 -2.84 6.15
CA ILE A 111 4.02 -2.86 6.40
C ILE A 111 4.57 -1.44 6.51
N TRP A 112 5.39 -1.20 7.52
CA TRP A 112 6.10 0.06 7.65
C TRP A 112 7.16 0.15 6.57
N HIS A 113 7.07 1.21 5.77
CA HIS A 113 7.96 1.44 4.66
C HIS A 113 8.30 2.92 4.49
N GLY A 114 9.38 3.17 3.77
CA GLY A 114 9.85 4.52 3.48
C GLY A 114 10.90 4.51 2.37
N SER A 115 11.44 5.66 2.03
CA SER A 115 12.61 5.76 1.16
C SER A 115 13.45 6.97 1.52
N PHE A 116 14.76 6.85 1.40
CA PHE A 116 15.74 7.86 1.79
C PHE A 116 16.87 7.91 0.77
N GLY A 117 17.52 9.06 0.67
CA GLY A 117 18.62 9.26 -0.28
C GLY A 117 18.19 9.44 -1.74
N GLY A 118 16.88 9.46 -1.98
CA GLY A 118 16.34 9.60 -3.32
C GLY A 118 16.66 10.98 -3.92
N GLY A 119 16.98 10.96 -5.20
CA GLY A 119 17.08 12.14 -6.02
C GLY A 119 15.78 12.47 -6.73
N THR A 120 15.92 13.06 -7.88
CA THR A 120 14.83 13.36 -8.81
C THR A 120 14.50 12.15 -9.70
N ASP A 121 13.27 12.13 -10.23
CA ASP A 121 12.89 11.23 -11.32
C ASP A 121 12.76 9.75 -10.91
N ARG A 122 12.24 9.48 -9.71
CA ARG A 122 11.86 8.11 -9.32
C ARG A 122 10.52 7.74 -9.96
N ARG A 123 10.56 6.87 -10.94
CA ARG A 123 9.38 6.46 -11.72
C ARG A 123 8.87 5.10 -11.30
N TYR A 124 7.57 5.01 -11.05
CA TYR A 124 6.92 3.74 -10.75
C TYR A 124 5.43 3.77 -11.11
N ILE A 125 4.89 2.57 -11.28
CA ILE A 125 3.45 2.33 -11.34
C ILE A 125 3.10 1.54 -10.09
N ALA A 126 2.08 2.00 -9.36
CA ALA A 126 1.55 1.28 -8.22
C ALA A 126 0.12 0.82 -8.49
N LEU A 127 -0.15 -0.45 -8.22
CA LEU A 127 -1.48 -1.03 -8.25
C LEU A 127 -1.86 -1.43 -6.82
N LYS A 128 -3.11 -1.20 -6.46
CA LYS A 128 -3.63 -1.46 -5.12
C LYS A 128 -4.75 -2.50 -5.23
N PHE A 129 -4.61 -3.56 -4.47
CA PHE A 129 -5.58 -4.64 -4.41
C PHE A 129 -6.05 -4.84 -2.97
N ALA A 130 -7.31 -5.21 -2.82
CA ALA A 130 -7.87 -5.61 -1.54
C ALA A 130 -8.58 -6.95 -1.69
N ALA A 131 -8.66 -7.73 -0.62
CA ALA A 131 -9.60 -8.84 -0.58
C ALA A 131 -11.02 -8.31 -0.75
N LYS A 132 -11.92 -9.13 -1.28
CA LYS A 132 -13.35 -8.78 -1.31
C LYS A 132 -13.82 -8.60 0.14
N PRO A 133 -14.44 -7.47 0.49
CA PRO A 133 -14.92 -7.27 1.85
C PRO A 133 -16.07 -8.24 2.16
N SER A 134 -16.01 -8.87 3.31
CA SER A 134 -17.03 -9.80 3.82
C SER A 134 -17.64 -9.32 5.13
N ALA A 135 -17.17 -8.18 5.65
CA ALA A 135 -17.67 -7.58 6.88
C ALA A 135 -17.69 -6.05 6.75
N GLU A 136 -18.55 -5.40 7.50
CA GLU A 136 -18.76 -3.95 7.44
C GLU A 136 -17.47 -3.16 7.71
N TYR A 137 -16.67 -3.56 8.72
CA TYR A 137 -15.41 -2.87 9.01
C TYR A 137 -14.40 -2.93 7.86
N GLN A 138 -14.42 -3.99 7.06
CA GLN A 138 -13.58 -4.11 5.87
C GLN A 138 -14.05 -3.16 4.77
N LEU A 139 -15.37 -3.03 4.62
CA LEU A 139 -15.98 -2.07 3.70
C LEU A 139 -15.65 -0.64 4.08
N ILE A 140 -15.80 -0.28 5.37
CA ILE A 140 -15.40 1.02 5.91
C ILE A 140 -13.91 1.27 5.66
N SER A 141 -13.06 0.28 5.94
CA SER A 141 -11.62 0.37 5.68
C SER A 141 -11.33 0.67 4.21
N LEU A 142 -12.06 0.03 3.30
CA LEU A 142 -11.91 0.23 1.88
C LEU A 142 -12.31 1.64 1.46
N GLN A 143 -13.47 2.12 1.92
CA GLN A 143 -14.01 3.44 1.60
C GLN A 143 -13.14 4.59 2.14
N LEU A 144 -12.64 4.47 3.35
CA LEU A 144 -11.78 5.49 3.97
C LEU A 144 -10.44 5.67 3.25
N TYR A 145 -9.91 4.60 2.69
CA TYR A 145 -8.60 4.69 2.05
C TYR A 145 -8.63 5.35 0.68
N THR A 146 -9.70 5.14 -0.07
CA THR A 146 -9.77 5.64 -1.44
C THR A 146 -11.22 5.95 -1.82
N PRO A 147 -11.70 7.12 -1.47
CA PRO A 147 -13.05 7.54 -1.86
C PRO A 147 -13.27 7.59 -3.38
N LYS A 148 -12.20 7.47 -4.19
CA LYS A 148 -12.24 7.44 -5.65
C LYS A 148 -11.96 6.06 -6.28
N ILE A 149 -11.79 5.02 -5.47
CA ILE A 149 -11.51 3.65 -5.93
C ILE A 149 -12.55 3.10 -6.88
N PHE A 150 -13.77 3.51 -6.71
CA PHE A 150 -14.93 2.78 -7.19
C PHE A 150 -15.38 3.18 -8.58
N GLN A 151 -14.51 3.78 -9.37
CA GLN A 151 -14.82 4.18 -10.75
C GLN A 151 -13.82 3.52 -11.73
N PRO A 152 -13.96 2.21 -11.97
CA PRO A 152 -13.14 1.56 -12.98
C PRO A 152 -13.46 2.14 -14.36
N HIS A 153 -12.43 2.32 -15.16
CA HIS A 153 -12.59 2.72 -16.55
C HIS A 153 -13.35 1.62 -17.32
N GLU A 154 -14.19 2.01 -18.26
CA GLU A 154 -15.04 1.11 -19.05
C GLU A 154 -14.23 -0.02 -19.73
N ALA A 155 -13.01 0.24 -20.14
CA ALA A 155 -12.13 -0.77 -20.73
C ALA A 155 -11.87 -1.98 -19.80
N PHE A 156 -11.94 -1.80 -18.50
CA PHE A 156 -11.81 -2.91 -17.54
C PHE A 156 -13.13 -3.63 -17.33
N LEU A 157 -14.24 -2.89 -17.30
CA LEU A 157 -15.58 -3.45 -17.17
C LEU A 157 -15.96 -4.30 -18.39
N ASN A 158 -15.52 -3.88 -19.56
CA ASN A 158 -15.81 -4.49 -20.86
C ASN A 158 -14.61 -5.30 -21.41
N SER A 159 -13.65 -5.65 -20.56
CA SER A 159 -12.49 -6.44 -20.99
C SER A 159 -12.92 -7.83 -21.46
N ASP A 160 -12.30 -8.33 -22.54
CA ASP A 160 -12.48 -9.71 -23.00
C ASP A 160 -11.83 -10.74 -22.05
N ASP A 161 -10.91 -10.32 -21.18
CA ASP A 161 -10.30 -11.18 -20.17
C ASP A 161 -11.17 -11.21 -18.89
N ASP A 162 -11.74 -12.37 -18.59
CA ASP A 162 -12.55 -12.62 -17.41
C ASP A 162 -11.85 -12.24 -16.12
N ARG A 163 -10.54 -12.48 -16.03
CA ARG A 163 -9.74 -12.16 -14.84
C ARG A 163 -9.69 -10.66 -14.58
N VAL A 164 -9.67 -9.85 -15.66
CA VAL A 164 -9.71 -8.39 -15.54
C VAL A 164 -11.09 -7.94 -15.07
N ARG A 165 -12.16 -8.50 -15.65
CA ARG A 165 -13.53 -8.20 -15.21
C ARG A 165 -13.78 -8.57 -13.75
N GLU A 166 -13.30 -9.73 -13.31
CA GLU A 166 -13.40 -10.19 -11.91
C GLU A 166 -12.74 -9.24 -10.92
N LEU A 167 -11.61 -8.62 -11.31
CA LEU A 167 -10.91 -7.66 -10.45
C LEU A 167 -11.70 -6.36 -10.21
N VAL A 168 -12.61 -6.00 -11.08
CA VAL A 168 -13.38 -4.75 -10.98
C VAL A 168 -14.88 -4.95 -10.73
N GLN A 169 -15.34 -6.21 -10.74
CA GLN A 169 -16.75 -6.50 -10.44
C GLN A 169 -17.09 -6.10 -9.00
N ASN A 170 -18.34 -5.73 -8.77
CA ASN A 170 -18.88 -5.34 -7.47
C ASN A 170 -18.27 -4.07 -6.85
N LEU A 171 -17.30 -3.42 -7.49
CA LEU A 171 -16.73 -2.17 -6.96
C LEU A 171 -17.81 -1.13 -6.68
N LYS A 172 -18.82 -1.04 -7.53
CA LYS A 172 -19.95 -0.13 -7.32
C LYS A 172 -20.74 -0.47 -6.06
N HIS A 173 -20.97 -1.76 -5.76
CA HIS A 173 -21.66 -2.18 -4.53
C HIS A 173 -20.89 -1.72 -3.29
N TYR A 174 -19.58 -1.90 -3.30
CA TYR A 174 -18.71 -1.47 -2.20
C TYR A 174 -18.67 0.05 -2.06
N ALA A 175 -18.71 0.80 -3.19
CA ALA A 175 -18.82 2.25 -3.18
C ALA A 175 -20.12 2.73 -2.53
N ASP A 176 -21.22 2.03 -2.83
CA ASP A 176 -22.54 2.31 -2.27
C ASP A 176 -22.70 1.83 -0.81
N GLY A 177 -21.63 1.32 -0.19
CA GLY A 177 -21.66 0.84 1.20
C GLY A 177 -22.33 -0.53 1.35
N ARG A 178 -22.36 -1.36 0.32
CA ARG A 178 -23.00 -2.67 0.33
C ARG A 178 -21.98 -3.78 0.15
N LEU A 179 -22.12 -4.84 0.93
CA LEU A 179 -21.42 -6.10 0.68
C LEU A 179 -22.05 -6.79 -0.54
N ALA A 180 -21.21 -7.44 -1.36
CA ALA A 180 -21.64 -8.14 -2.58
C ALA A 180 -21.77 -9.64 -2.32
#